data_96f300c998e3f2294c48bf40e44a978f
#
_entry.id   96f300c998e3f2294c48bf40e44a978f
#
_cell.length_a   1.000
_cell.length_b   1.000
_cell.length_c   1.000
_cell.angle_alpha   90.00
_cell.angle_beta   90.00
_cell.angle_gamma   90.00
#
_symmetry.space_group_name_H-M   'P 1'
#
loop_
_entity.id
_entity.type
_entity.pdbx_description
1 polymer ?
#
loop_
_entity_poly.entity_id
_entity_poly.type
_entity_poly.pdbx_seq_one_letter_code
_entity_poly.pdbx_strand_id
1 'polypeptide(L)'
;PIDLINAKTISSVINSFFGTNALSQFMDQTNPLAEITHKRRLSALGPGGLSRERAGFEVRDVHYTHYGRLCPIETPEGPNIGLISSLCVYAKINELGFISTPYRKVADSKVDISDEGIEYLTAEEEEDKIIAQGNAPLDDEGKFVRDKVKARRDADYPVVTPDQVELMDVSPQQIASIAASLIPFLEHDDANRALMGSNMMRQAVPL
;
A
#
# COMPACT_ATOMS: atom_id res chain seq x y z
N PRO A 1 22.72 -18.22 -37.62
CA PRO A 1 21.99 -18.49 -36.36
C PRO A 1 20.64 -17.78 -36.29
N ILE A 2 20.53 -16.55 -36.81
CA ILE A 2 19.27 -15.76 -36.82
C ILE A 2 18.18 -16.47 -37.61
N ASP A 3 18.51 -17.13 -38.71
CA ASP A 3 17.60 -17.85 -39.58
C ASP A 3 17.00 -19.12 -38.92
N LEU A 4 17.58 -19.59 -37.82
CA LEU A 4 17.08 -20.75 -37.08
C LEU A 4 15.98 -20.42 -36.08
N ILE A 5 15.75 -19.15 -35.79
CA ILE A 5 14.78 -18.69 -34.80
C ILE A 5 13.57 -18.10 -35.52
N ASN A 6 12.39 -18.63 -35.20
CA ASN A 6 11.13 -18.09 -35.71
C ASN A 6 10.65 -16.93 -34.80
N ALA A 7 11.03 -15.71 -35.18
CA ALA A 7 10.67 -14.51 -34.45
C ALA A 7 9.13 -14.26 -34.39
N LYS A 8 8.36 -14.80 -35.34
CA LYS A 8 6.91 -14.65 -35.37
C LYS A 8 6.21 -15.26 -34.16
N THR A 9 6.74 -16.38 -33.64
CA THR A 9 6.18 -17.04 -32.46
C THR A 9 6.29 -16.11 -31.23
N ILE A 10 7.44 -15.49 -31.03
CA ILE A 10 7.67 -14.56 -29.92
C ILE A 10 6.83 -13.29 -30.08
N SER A 11 6.82 -12.71 -31.27
CA SER A 11 6.02 -11.53 -31.57
C SER A 11 4.52 -11.76 -31.38
N SER A 12 4.03 -12.94 -31.75
CA SER A 12 2.62 -13.32 -31.57
C SER A 12 2.22 -13.38 -30.09
N VAL A 13 3.05 -13.94 -29.24
CA VAL A 13 2.79 -14.01 -27.77
C VAL A 13 2.75 -12.61 -27.17
N ILE A 14 3.70 -11.76 -27.51
CA ILE A 14 3.75 -10.38 -27.01
C ILE A 14 2.54 -9.59 -27.48
N ASN A 15 2.20 -9.66 -28.76
CA ASN A 15 1.06 -8.95 -29.32
C ASN A 15 -0.26 -9.46 -28.73
N SER A 16 -0.40 -10.74 -28.48
CA SER A 16 -1.58 -11.33 -27.81
C SER A 16 -1.71 -10.82 -26.38
N PHE A 17 -0.61 -10.73 -25.63
CA PHE A 17 -0.65 -10.16 -24.27
C PHE A 17 -1.14 -8.72 -24.28
N PHE A 18 -0.53 -7.84 -25.05
CA PHE A 18 -0.91 -6.43 -25.10
C PHE A 18 -2.26 -6.16 -25.76
N GLY A 19 -2.75 -7.04 -26.60
CA GLY A 19 -4.03 -6.87 -27.29
C GLY A 19 -5.24 -7.46 -26.58
N THR A 20 -5.07 -8.54 -25.83
CA THR A 20 -6.20 -9.32 -25.28
C THR A 20 -6.17 -9.59 -23.80
N ASN A 21 -5.04 -9.37 -23.11
CA ASN A 21 -4.95 -9.61 -21.69
C ASN A 21 -5.71 -8.54 -20.89
N ALA A 22 -6.47 -8.96 -19.87
CA ALA A 22 -7.24 -8.06 -19.01
C ALA A 22 -6.40 -7.05 -18.23
N LEU A 23 -5.11 -7.35 -17.99
CA LEU A 23 -4.17 -6.44 -17.32
C LEU A 23 -3.63 -5.35 -18.24
N SER A 24 -3.70 -5.57 -19.56
CA SER A 24 -3.33 -4.56 -20.55
C SER A 24 -4.55 -3.67 -20.83
N GLN A 25 -4.54 -2.49 -20.24
CA GLN A 25 -5.65 -1.54 -20.29
C GLN A 25 -5.22 -0.22 -20.94
N PHE A 26 -6.19 0.47 -21.52
CA PHE A 26 -5.99 1.85 -21.99
C PHE A 26 -5.72 2.74 -20.77
N MET A 27 -4.58 3.42 -20.76
CA MET A 27 -4.15 4.21 -19.60
C MET A 27 -5.01 5.45 -19.40
N ASP A 28 -5.45 5.69 -18.17
CA ASP A 28 -6.09 6.93 -17.77
C ASP A 28 -5.04 8.06 -17.77
N GLN A 29 -5.18 9.01 -18.67
CA GLN A 29 -4.23 10.12 -18.90
C GLN A 29 -4.86 11.50 -18.68
N THR A 30 -5.90 11.62 -17.88
CA THR A 30 -6.55 12.90 -17.58
C THR A 30 -5.57 13.89 -16.96
N ASN A 31 -4.71 13.42 -16.09
CA ASN A 31 -3.62 14.17 -15.46
C ASN A 31 -2.51 13.19 -15.02
N PRO A 32 -1.31 13.68 -14.62
CA PRO A 32 -0.22 12.80 -14.18
C PRO A 32 -0.57 11.91 -12.98
N LEU A 33 -1.39 12.40 -12.05
CA LEU A 33 -1.84 11.60 -10.91
C LEU A 33 -2.69 10.41 -11.34
N ALA A 34 -3.58 10.61 -12.33
CA ALA A 34 -4.40 9.53 -12.90
C ALA A 34 -3.55 8.42 -13.51
N GLU A 35 -2.47 8.77 -14.21
CA GLU A 35 -1.52 7.82 -14.78
C GLU A 35 -0.83 6.98 -13.72
N ILE A 36 -0.27 7.62 -12.69
CA ILE A 36 0.43 6.96 -11.59
C ILE A 36 -0.52 6.03 -10.84
N THR A 37 -1.70 6.52 -10.52
CA THR A 37 -2.72 5.75 -9.80
C THR A 37 -3.17 4.53 -10.59
N HIS A 38 -3.35 4.66 -11.90
CA HIS A 38 -3.73 3.54 -12.76
C HIS A 38 -2.68 2.42 -12.76
N LYS A 39 -1.39 2.78 -12.80
CA LYS A 39 -0.27 1.82 -12.78
C LYS A 39 -0.12 1.10 -11.44
N ARG A 40 -0.60 1.67 -10.35
CA ARG A 40 -0.50 1.14 -8.98
C ARG A 40 -1.81 0.52 -8.47
N ARG A 41 -2.76 0.26 -9.36
CA ARG A 41 -4.07 -0.29 -9.01
C ARG A 41 -4.02 -1.81 -8.86
N LEU A 42 -4.73 -2.31 -7.86
CA LEU A 42 -4.94 -3.73 -7.61
C LEU A 42 -6.42 -4.05 -7.73
N SER A 43 -6.74 -5.18 -8.33
CA SER A 43 -8.11 -5.66 -8.51
C SER A 43 -8.26 -7.07 -7.94
N ALA A 44 -9.33 -7.30 -7.19
CA ALA A 44 -9.72 -8.64 -6.76
C ALA A 44 -10.58 -9.37 -7.81
N LEU A 45 -10.95 -8.68 -8.87
CA LEU A 45 -11.79 -9.20 -9.96
C LEU A 45 -10.94 -9.83 -11.06
N GLY A 46 -11.58 -10.62 -11.92
CA GLY A 46 -10.95 -11.17 -13.11
C GLY A 46 -10.66 -12.67 -13.03
N PRO A 47 -9.92 -13.23 -14.01
CA PRO A 47 -9.57 -14.65 -14.02
C PRO A 47 -8.78 -15.06 -12.78
N GLY A 48 -9.27 -16.10 -12.06
CA GLY A 48 -8.70 -16.54 -10.80
C GLY A 48 -9.08 -15.70 -9.58
N GLY A 49 -9.85 -14.63 -9.76
CA GLY A 49 -10.34 -13.75 -8.70
C GLY A 49 -11.83 -13.94 -8.40
N LEU A 50 -12.40 -12.93 -7.74
CA LEU A 50 -13.81 -12.90 -7.35
C LEU A 50 -14.69 -12.35 -8.48
N SER A 51 -15.97 -12.69 -8.45
CA SER A 51 -17.00 -11.97 -9.19
C SER A 51 -17.70 -10.98 -8.27
N ARG A 52 -18.24 -9.89 -8.81
CA ARG A 52 -18.97 -8.88 -8.04
C ARG A 52 -20.12 -9.47 -7.23
N GLU A 53 -20.82 -10.44 -7.79
CA GLU A 53 -21.98 -11.09 -7.18
C GLU A 53 -21.60 -11.98 -5.99
N ARG A 54 -20.40 -12.55 -5.99
CA ARG A 54 -19.88 -13.43 -4.92
C ARG A 54 -19.12 -12.67 -3.85
N ALA A 55 -18.81 -11.40 -4.07
CA ALA A 55 -18.09 -10.58 -3.11
C ALA A 55 -19.03 -10.07 -2.01
N GLY A 56 -18.94 -10.68 -0.84
CA GLY A 56 -19.62 -10.22 0.39
C GLY A 56 -18.89 -9.06 1.07
N PHE A 57 -19.39 -8.65 2.23
CA PHE A 57 -18.77 -7.60 3.02
C PHE A 57 -17.36 -7.94 3.50
N GLU A 58 -17.09 -9.19 3.84
CA GLU A 58 -15.80 -9.65 4.37
C GLU A 58 -14.63 -9.37 3.42
N VAL A 59 -14.82 -9.58 2.12
CA VAL A 59 -13.77 -9.35 1.11
C VAL A 59 -13.61 -7.89 0.72
N ARG A 60 -14.57 -7.03 1.09
CA ARG A 60 -14.58 -5.59 0.82
C ARG A 60 -14.04 -4.76 1.98
N ASP A 61 -13.93 -5.38 3.14
CA ASP A 61 -13.47 -4.74 4.38
C ASP A 61 -11.95 -4.51 4.37
N VAL A 62 -11.55 -3.58 5.22
CA VAL A 62 -10.14 -3.33 5.52
C VAL A 62 -9.69 -4.29 6.62
N HIS A 63 -8.70 -5.10 6.31
CA HIS A 63 -8.07 -6.00 7.27
C HIS A 63 -6.81 -5.34 7.86
N TYR A 64 -6.40 -5.72 9.07
CA TYR A 64 -5.20 -5.13 9.69
C TYR A 64 -3.93 -5.34 8.86
N THR A 65 -3.85 -6.39 8.05
CA THR A 65 -2.73 -6.65 7.14
C THR A 65 -2.64 -5.67 5.96
N HIS A 66 -3.67 -4.86 5.75
CA HIS A 66 -3.65 -3.79 4.74
C HIS A 66 -2.74 -2.62 5.13
N TYR A 67 -2.37 -2.53 6.40
CA TYR A 67 -1.55 -1.43 6.90
C TYR A 67 -0.24 -1.29 6.13
N GLY A 68 -0.01 -0.12 5.56
CA GLY A 68 1.18 0.16 4.75
C GLY A 68 1.23 -0.51 3.38
N ARG A 69 0.25 -1.34 3.03
CA ARG A 69 0.19 -2.12 1.78
C ARG A 69 -0.91 -1.64 0.85
N LEU A 70 -2.13 -1.66 1.32
CA LEU A 70 -3.30 -1.20 0.59
C LEU A 70 -3.90 0.03 1.26
N CYS A 71 -4.18 1.07 0.46
CA CYS A 71 -4.82 2.26 0.98
C CYS A 71 -6.28 1.96 1.40
N PRO A 72 -6.67 2.25 2.65
CA PRO A 72 -8.03 2.00 3.11
C PRO A 72 -9.04 3.02 2.58
N ILE A 73 -8.58 4.14 2.03
CA ILE A 73 -9.38 5.28 1.62
C ILE A 73 -9.66 5.25 0.11
N GLU A 74 -8.62 5.01 -0.71
CA GLU A 74 -8.74 5.07 -2.16
C GLU A 74 -9.33 3.77 -2.71
N THR A 75 -10.62 3.80 -2.99
CA THR A 75 -11.39 2.72 -3.62
C THR A 75 -12.52 3.33 -4.45
N PRO A 76 -13.00 2.69 -5.53
CA PRO A 76 -14.15 3.18 -6.25
C PRO A 76 -15.40 3.25 -5.37
N GLU A 77 -16.28 4.17 -5.68
CA GLU A 77 -17.65 4.20 -5.16
C GLU A 77 -18.55 3.26 -6.00
N GLY A 78 -19.51 2.61 -5.35
CA GLY A 78 -20.48 1.75 -6.01
C GLY A 78 -20.14 0.27 -5.95
N PRO A 79 -20.50 -0.55 -6.99
CA PRO A 79 -20.43 -2.01 -6.91
C PRO A 79 -19.03 -2.59 -6.69
N ASN A 80 -17.99 -1.87 -7.05
CA ASN A 80 -16.60 -2.29 -6.94
C ASN A 80 -15.90 -1.83 -5.65
N ILE A 81 -16.63 -1.24 -4.72
CA ILE A 81 -16.06 -0.74 -3.46
C ILE A 81 -15.33 -1.86 -2.72
N GLY A 82 -14.10 -1.59 -2.30
CA GLY A 82 -13.25 -2.56 -1.61
C GLY A 82 -12.64 -3.66 -2.48
N LEU A 83 -13.13 -3.87 -3.71
CA LEU A 83 -12.59 -4.87 -4.64
C LEU A 83 -11.46 -4.33 -5.51
N ILE A 84 -11.42 -3.03 -5.71
CA ILE A 84 -10.35 -2.34 -6.41
C ILE A 84 -9.67 -1.41 -5.42
N SER A 85 -8.37 -1.56 -5.27
CA SER A 85 -7.57 -0.83 -4.30
C SER A 85 -6.33 -0.25 -4.95
N SER A 86 -5.65 0.63 -4.25
CA SER A 86 -4.36 1.18 -4.68
C SER A 86 -3.28 0.85 -3.65
N LEU A 87 -2.05 0.67 -4.13
CA LEU A 87 -0.90 0.47 -3.27
C LEU A 87 -0.62 1.73 -2.43
N CYS A 88 -0.23 1.53 -1.19
CA CYS A 88 0.30 2.62 -0.35
C CYS A 88 1.60 3.18 -0.93
N VAL A 89 1.94 4.40 -0.52
CA VAL A 89 3.09 5.17 -1.07
C VAL A 89 4.40 4.37 -1.02
N TYR A 90 4.69 3.71 0.09
CA TYR A 90 5.94 2.98 0.30
C TYR A 90 5.83 1.47 0.05
N ALA A 91 4.65 0.97 -0.31
CA ALA A 91 4.47 -0.45 -0.57
C ALA A 91 5.25 -0.90 -1.81
N LYS A 92 5.86 -2.07 -1.71
CA LYS A 92 6.56 -2.74 -2.80
C LYS A 92 6.07 -4.18 -2.93
N ILE A 93 6.17 -4.73 -4.13
CA ILE A 93 5.87 -6.13 -4.40
C ILE A 93 7.20 -6.88 -4.46
N ASN A 94 7.33 -7.96 -3.66
CA ASN A 94 8.52 -8.78 -3.66
C ASN A 94 8.55 -9.76 -4.85
N GLU A 95 9.63 -10.51 -5.00
CA GLU A 95 9.82 -11.49 -6.09
C GLU A 95 8.77 -12.60 -6.11
N LEU A 96 8.17 -12.92 -4.96
CA LEU A 96 7.13 -13.92 -4.84
C LEU A 96 5.71 -13.37 -5.09
N GLY A 97 5.57 -12.06 -5.29
CA GLY A 97 4.30 -11.39 -5.54
C GLY A 97 3.57 -10.91 -4.29
N PHE A 98 4.17 -10.98 -3.10
CA PHE A 98 3.60 -10.42 -1.88
C PHE A 98 3.89 -8.93 -1.75
N ILE A 99 2.94 -8.20 -1.16
CA ILE A 99 3.10 -6.78 -0.89
C ILE A 99 3.86 -6.62 0.42
N SER A 100 4.96 -5.89 0.39
CA SER A 100 5.79 -5.57 1.55
C SER A 100 5.76 -4.08 1.87
N THR A 101 5.96 -3.75 3.13
CA THR A 101 6.00 -2.38 3.62
C THR A 101 7.25 -2.15 4.47
N PRO A 102 7.84 -0.94 4.46
CA PRO A 102 9.06 -0.68 5.18
C PRO A 102 8.81 -0.43 6.66
N TYR A 103 9.74 -0.90 7.49
CA TYR A 103 9.81 -0.62 8.91
C TYR A 103 11.26 -0.33 9.32
N ARG A 104 11.43 0.46 10.36
CA ARG A 104 12.73 0.67 11.00
C ARG A 104 12.94 -0.37 12.09
N LYS A 105 14.14 -0.91 12.17
CA LYS A 105 14.52 -1.86 13.23
C LYS A 105 14.70 -1.13 14.55
N VAL A 106 14.22 -1.75 15.61
CA VAL A 106 14.42 -1.29 17.00
C VAL A 106 15.13 -2.38 17.79
N ALA A 107 16.27 -2.02 18.38
CA ALA A 107 17.03 -2.89 19.26
C ALA A 107 17.38 -2.12 20.54
N ASP A 108 17.18 -2.75 21.70
CA ASP A 108 17.49 -2.16 23.01
C ASP A 108 16.91 -0.75 23.21
N SER A 109 15.65 -0.57 22.85
CA SER A 109 14.92 0.72 22.92
C SER A 109 15.50 1.82 22.03
N LYS A 110 16.38 1.46 21.10
CA LYS A 110 16.97 2.37 20.11
C LYS A 110 16.52 2.05 18.70
N VAL A 111 16.00 3.06 18.02
CA VAL A 111 15.59 2.96 16.61
C VAL A 111 16.81 3.22 15.72
N ASP A 112 16.99 2.37 14.71
CA ASP A 112 17.98 2.61 13.67
C ASP A 112 17.46 3.68 12.70
N ILE A 113 18.01 4.88 12.78
CA ILE A 113 17.61 6.03 11.95
C ILE A 113 18.24 5.98 10.56
N SER A 114 19.26 5.13 10.36
CA SER A 114 19.92 5.01 9.06
C SER A 114 18.99 4.42 7.99
N ASP A 115 19.26 4.73 6.73
CA ASP A 115 18.52 4.15 5.60
C ASP A 115 18.79 2.64 5.46
N GLU A 116 19.91 2.15 5.95
CA GLU A 116 20.26 0.74 5.98
C GLU A 116 19.45 -0.06 7.02
N GLY A 117 18.94 0.62 8.05
CA GLY A 117 18.07 0.04 9.07
C GLY A 117 16.63 -0.20 8.62
N ILE A 118 16.27 0.16 7.39
CA ILE A 118 14.93 -0.04 6.84
C ILE A 118 14.82 -1.46 6.27
N GLU A 119 13.82 -2.19 6.73
CA GLU A 119 13.51 -3.54 6.26
C GLU A 119 12.08 -3.61 5.72
N TYR A 120 11.92 -4.23 4.55
CA TYR A 120 10.62 -4.46 3.94
C TYR A 120 10.09 -5.81 4.40
N LEU A 121 8.94 -5.81 5.07
CA LEU A 121 8.30 -7.01 5.61
C LEU A 121 6.97 -7.28 4.94
N THR A 122 6.69 -8.56 4.69
CA THR A 122 5.37 -9.05 4.29
C THR A 122 4.45 -9.11 5.52
N ALA A 123 3.14 -9.32 5.29
CA ALA A 123 2.18 -9.42 6.39
C ALA A 123 2.45 -10.61 7.32
N GLU A 124 2.96 -11.72 6.79
CA GLU A 124 3.33 -12.89 7.56
C GLU A 124 4.53 -12.63 8.48
N GLU A 125 5.55 -11.95 7.96
CA GLU A 125 6.75 -11.59 8.72
C GLU A 125 6.48 -10.55 9.81
N GLU A 126 5.46 -9.73 9.62
CA GLU A 126 5.01 -8.69 10.56
C GLU A 126 4.11 -9.23 11.67
N GLU A 127 3.52 -10.41 11.49
CA GLU A 127 2.58 -11.00 12.44
C GLU A 127 3.18 -11.12 13.85
N ASP A 128 2.38 -10.80 14.87
CA ASP A 128 2.76 -10.79 16.29
C ASP A 128 3.84 -9.77 16.70
N LYS A 129 4.38 -8.99 15.80
CA LYS A 129 5.39 -7.98 16.15
C LYS A 129 4.76 -6.71 16.72
N ILE A 130 5.44 -6.12 17.69
CA ILE A 130 5.05 -4.85 18.29
C ILE A 130 5.73 -3.72 17.54
N ILE A 131 4.92 -2.87 16.88
CA ILE A 131 5.38 -1.84 15.98
C ILE A 131 4.98 -0.47 16.53
N ALA A 132 5.96 0.38 16.82
CA ALA A 132 5.73 1.74 17.26
C ALA A 132 5.20 2.63 16.14
N GLN A 133 4.40 3.62 16.48
CA GLN A 133 3.92 4.60 15.50
C GLN A 133 5.06 5.50 15.02
N GLY A 134 5.01 5.91 13.75
CA GLY A 134 6.02 6.74 13.11
C GLY A 134 6.18 8.16 13.68
N ASN A 135 5.21 8.62 14.43
CA ASN A 135 5.22 9.94 15.10
C ASN A 135 5.68 9.89 16.56
N ALA A 136 6.12 8.74 17.05
CA ALA A 136 6.67 8.63 18.39
C ALA A 136 7.93 9.52 18.54
N PRO A 137 8.02 10.36 19.59
CA PRO A 137 9.16 11.24 19.75
C PRO A 137 10.43 10.45 20.07
N LEU A 138 11.49 10.72 19.32
CA LEU A 138 12.81 10.16 19.48
C LEU A 138 13.81 11.27 19.82
N ASP A 139 14.89 10.91 20.53
CA ASP A 139 16.04 11.80 20.71
C ASP A 139 16.99 11.75 19.49
N ASP A 140 18.06 12.53 19.52
CA ASP A 140 19.05 12.61 18.43
C ASP A 140 19.80 11.27 18.22
N GLU A 141 19.80 10.40 19.21
CA GLU A 141 20.41 9.07 19.14
C GLU A 141 19.44 7.97 18.68
N GLY A 142 18.17 8.29 18.52
CA GLY A 142 17.12 7.35 18.13
C GLY A 142 16.46 6.59 19.28
N LYS A 143 16.66 7.03 20.52
CA LYS A 143 15.96 6.47 21.70
C LYS A 143 14.60 7.10 21.88
N PHE A 144 13.66 6.31 22.41
CA PHE A 144 12.33 6.85 22.76
C PHE A 144 12.43 7.79 23.96
N VAL A 145 11.85 8.98 23.80
CA VAL A 145 11.86 10.02 24.86
C VAL A 145 10.87 9.71 25.97
N ARG A 146 9.78 9.00 25.66
CA ARG A 146 8.70 8.69 26.60
C ARG A 146 8.84 7.29 27.17
N ASP A 147 8.44 7.12 28.43
CA ASP A 147 8.43 5.82 29.12
C ASP A 147 7.36 4.86 28.58
N LYS A 148 6.34 5.39 27.90
CA LYS A 148 5.28 4.63 27.27
C LYS A 148 5.12 5.04 25.80
N VAL A 149 5.09 4.06 24.92
CA VAL A 149 4.99 4.23 23.48
C VAL A 149 3.69 3.62 22.98
N LYS A 150 2.95 4.37 22.16
CA LYS A 150 1.82 3.82 21.44
C LYS A 150 2.33 2.90 20.36
N ALA A 151 1.86 1.68 20.36
CA ALA A 151 2.26 0.65 19.42
C ALA A 151 1.05 -0.02 18.78
N ARG A 152 1.33 -0.86 17.80
CA ARG A 152 0.37 -1.68 17.10
C ARG A 152 0.86 -3.13 17.12
N ARG A 153 -0.04 -4.05 17.42
CA ARG A 153 0.18 -5.48 17.29
C ARG A 153 -1.06 -6.10 16.64
N ASP A 154 -0.92 -6.53 15.40
CA ASP A 154 -2.02 -7.02 14.57
C ASP A 154 -3.23 -6.05 14.57
N ALA A 155 -4.38 -6.46 15.12
CA ALA A 155 -5.57 -5.64 15.24
C ALA A 155 -5.62 -4.79 16.52
N ASP A 156 -4.72 -4.98 17.45
CA ASP A 156 -4.68 -4.29 18.73
C ASP A 156 -3.73 -3.07 18.72
N TYR A 157 -4.02 -2.10 19.59
CA TYR A 157 -3.23 -0.88 19.75
C TYR A 157 -2.76 -0.71 21.19
N PRO A 158 -1.85 -1.57 21.68
CA PRO A 158 -1.37 -1.51 23.04
C PRO A 158 -0.46 -0.30 23.27
N VAL A 159 -0.42 0.17 24.53
CA VAL A 159 0.59 1.11 24.99
C VAL A 159 1.65 0.30 25.73
N VAL A 160 2.87 0.31 25.23
CA VAL A 160 3.97 -0.54 25.70
C VAL A 160 5.16 0.27 26.17
N THR A 161 6.06 -0.36 26.93
CA THR A 161 7.35 0.23 27.26
C THR A 161 8.30 0.15 26.05
N PRO A 162 9.29 1.06 25.93
CA PRO A 162 10.23 1.04 24.80
C PRO A 162 10.97 -0.29 24.59
N ASP A 163 11.19 -1.05 25.66
CA ASP A 163 11.90 -2.34 25.61
C ASP A 163 11.11 -3.43 24.84
N GLN A 164 9.80 -3.28 24.75
CA GLN A 164 8.92 -4.24 24.07
C GLN A 164 8.76 -3.95 22.58
N VAL A 165 9.22 -2.80 22.11
CA VAL A 165 9.08 -2.39 20.71
C VAL A 165 10.10 -3.11 19.85
N GLU A 166 9.66 -3.78 18.80
CA GLU A 166 10.52 -4.53 17.88
C GLU A 166 10.77 -3.78 16.56
N LEU A 167 9.78 -3.04 16.11
CA LEU A 167 9.81 -2.27 14.87
C LEU A 167 9.19 -0.89 15.07
N MET A 168 9.47 0.01 14.15
CA MET A 168 8.85 1.33 14.10
C MET A 168 8.45 1.67 12.67
N ASP A 169 7.30 2.32 12.52
CA ASP A 169 6.88 2.85 11.22
C ASP A 169 7.87 3.90 10.70
N VAL A 170 8.13 3.89 9.40
CA VAL A 170 9.01 4.88 8.76
C VAL A 170 8.38 6.26 8.76
N SER A 171 7.08 6.34 8.48
CA SER A 171 6.33 7.58 8.45
C SER A 171 4.84 7.31 8.71
N PRO A 172 4.11 8.24 9.34
CA PRO A 172 2.66 8.15 9.44
C PRO A 172 1.94 8.12 8.09
N GLN A 173 2.55 8.67 7.04
CA GLN A 173 1.99 8.73 5.69
C GLN A 173 1.98 7.38 4.97
N GLN A 174 2.67 6.38 5.49
CA GLN A 174 2.75 5.07 4.82
C GLN A 174 1.43 4.31 4.74
N ILE A 175 0.38 4.73 5.45
CA ILE A 175 -0.94 4.13 5.40
C ILE A 175 -1.77 4.54 4.18
N ALA A 176 -1.41 5.64 3.53
CA ALA A 176 -2.16 6.23 2.44
C ALA A 176 -1.53 5.94 1.07
N SER A 177 -2.37 5.94 0.03
CA SER A 177 -1.91 5.93 -1.36
C SER A 177 -1.36 7.29 -1.79
N ILE A 178 -0.78 7.38 -2.98
CA ILE A 178 -0.27 8.64 -3.53
C ILE A 178 -1.39 9.67 -3.63
N ALA A 179 -2.56 9.31 -4.15
CA ALA A 179 -3.70 10.23 -4.27
C ALA A 179 -4.19 10.71 -2.89
N ALA A 180 -4.39 9.79 -1.95
CA ALA A 180 -4.82 10.13 -0.60
C ALA A 180 -3.78 10.97 0.16
N SER A 181 -2.50 10.75 -0.07
CA SER A 181 -1.43 11.52 0.56
C SER A 181 -1.34 12.98 0.11
N LEU A 182 -1.93 13.32 -1.03
CA LEU A 182 -2.00 14.69 -1.54
C LEU A 182 -3.13 15.52 -0.90
N ILE A 183 -4.03 14.92 -0.16
CA ILE A 183 -5.12 15.63 0.53
C ILE A 183 -4.54 16.35 1.75
N PRO A 184 -4.61 17.70 1.81
CA PRO A 184 -4.12 18.44 2.97
C PRO A 184 -5.00 18.16 4.19
N PHE A 185 -4.38 18.04 5.36
CA PHE A 185 -5.07 17.77 6.62
C PHE A 185 -5.96 16.51 6.59
N LEU A 186 -5.47 15.47 5.94
CA LEU A 186 -6.20 14.21 5.78
C LEU A 186 -6.65 13.60 7.12
N GLU A 187 -5.84 13.77 8.17
CA GLU A 187 -6.12 13.28 9.52
C GLU A 187 -7.37 13.92 10.17
N HIS A 188 -7.80 15.07 9.66
CA HIS A 188 -9.01 15.77 10.14
C HIS A 188 -10.26 15.44 9.32
N ASP A 189 -10.10 14.73 8.19
CA ASP A 189 -11.19 14.40 7.30
C ASP A 189 -11.85 13.08 7.67
N ASP A 190 -13.16 13.01 7.46
CA ASP A 190 -13.89 11.75 7.49
C ASP A 190 -13.47 10.85 6.32
N ALA A 191 -13.38 9.53 6.56
CA ALA A 191 -12.95 8.57 5.55
C ALA A 191 -13.83 8.60 4.29
N ASN A 192 -15.12 8.80 4.40
CA ASN A 192 -16.03 8.90 3.25
C ASN A 192 -15.71 10.10 2.37
N ARG A 193 -15.42 11.25 2.98
CA ARG A 193 -15.06 12.46 2.26
C ARG A 193 -13.65 12.37 1.64
N ALA A 194 -12.72 11.75 2.33
CA ALA A 194 -11.38 11.47 1.82
C ALA A 194 -11.42 10.53 0.60
N LEU A 195 -12.26 9.51 0.62
CA LEU A 195 -12.51 8.62 -0.51
C LEU A 195 -13.04 9.40 -1.73
N MET A 196 -14.02 10.25 -1.53
CA MET A 196 -14.55 11.11 -2.60
C MET A 196 -13.47 12.04 -3.15
N GLY A 197 -12.70 12.69 -2.28
CA GLY A 197 -11.63 13.61 -2.66
C GLY A 197 -10.52 12.93 -3.46
N SER A 198 -10.06 11.76 -3.05
CA SER A 198 -9.03 11.00 -3.77
C SER A 198 -9.49 10.56 -5.16
N ASN A 199 -10.75 10.17 -5.31
CA ASN A 199 -11.33 9.82 -6.59
C ASN A 199 -11.51 11.05 -7.50
N MET A 200 -11.91 12.19 -6.94
CA MET A 200 -12.12 13.44 -7.70
C MET A 200 -10.81 14.03 -8.22
N MET A 201 -9.72 13.96 -7.47
CA MET A 201 -8.42 14.47 -7.91
C MET A 201 -7.93 13.82 -9.20
N ARG A 202 -8.23 12.56 -9.42
CA ARG A 202 -7.89 11.85 -10.65
C ARG A 202 -8.68 12.32 -11.88
N GLN A 203 -9.81 12.97 -11.67
CA GLN A 203 -10.70 13.47 -12.72
C GLN A 203 -10.41 14.93 -13.07
N ALA A 204 -9.53 15.59 -12.34
CA ALA A 204 -9.18 16.99 -12.56
C ALA A 204 -8.52 17.21 -13.92
N VAL A 205 -9.03 18.15 -14.69
CA VAL A 205 -8.50 18.49 -16.01
C VAL A 205 -7.45 19.59 -15.85
N PRO A 206 -6.25 19.46 -16.44
CA PRO A 206 -5.27 20.54 -16.46
C PRO A 206 -5.79 21.78 -17.22
N LEU A 207 -5.49 22.96 -16.71
CA LEU A 207 -5.82 24.24 -17.36
C LEU A 207 -4.79 24.61 -18.43
#